data_39f19cb15293583cf9cb95700b862cc8
#
_entry.id   39f19cb15293583cf9cb95700b862cc8
#
_cell.length_a   1.000
_cell.length_b   1.000
_cell.length_c   1.000
_cell.angle_alpha   90.00
_cell.angle_beta   90.00
_cell.angle_gamma   90.00
#
_symmetry.space_group_name_H-M   'P 1'
#
loop_
_entity.id
_entity.type
_entity.pdbx_description
1 polymer ?
#
loop_
_entity_poly.entity_id
_entity_poly.type
_entity_poly.pdbx_seq_one_letter_code
_entity_poly.pdbx_strand_id
1 'polypeptide(L)'
;MTYDYDLIVIGAGSGGVRAARMSAGHGAKVAVIEGDRPGGTCVIRGCVPKKLLMYGSSFSADAADAAGYGWQVDIGGHDWSHLITAKNAELDRLEGIYRNLLKNAGAELIEGWARLTGPNSVSVGDRSLTAAHILIATGGTPQIPDVPGLVDCAITSNEALDLPAKPRRIVIYGAGYIALEFASIFNGFGVDTHLVYRGDLPLRGFDPDLRAEIATALAGRGITLHAGTTISSVAPGDDGHAVTLSNGSVIDADQIMAATGRVPNTAGLDLPALGIDLGPRGEIPVDARSATSVPSIFAVGDVTDRVNLTPVAIAEGHAFADTMFGGRPRTVSHDNVPSAVFTQPPIGSVGPGEDEARDMFGEITVFTSKFNAMKNSLSGRSEKTFMKLIVETASDRVVAAHMVGPDAGEIMQGIGVAVVAGATKADFDATIGIHPTAAEEFVTMRTPRD
;
A
#
# COMPACT_ATOMS: atom_id res chain seq x y z
N MET A 1 19.21 25.58 -26.47
CA MET A 1 19.06 24.30 -27.15
C MET A 1 17.56 24.05 -27.33
N THR A 2 17.14 23.52 -28.44
CA THR A 2 15.75 23.15 -28.68
C THR A 2 15.61 21.66 -28.34
N TYR A 3 14.79 21.32 -27.37
CA TYR A 3 14.47 19.93 -27.00
C TYR A 3 13.23 19.45 -27.74
N ASP A 4 13.07 18.12 -27.86
CA ASP A 4 11.88 17.51 -28.43
C ASP A 4 10.64 17.74 -27.56
N TYR A 5 10.85 17.75 -26.20
CA TYR A 5 9.82 17.93 -25.17
C TYR A 5 10.29 18.90 -24.09
N ASP A 6 9.33 19.51 -23.40
CA ASP A 6 9.60 20.24 -22.16
C ASP A 6 9.80 19.28 -20.99
N LEU A 7 9.06 18.13 -21.00
CA LEU A 7 9.11 17.10 -19.99
C LEU A 7 9.03 15.70 -20.62
N ILE A 8 9.95 14.82 -20.23
CA ILE A 8 9.81 13.36 -20.39
C ILE A 8 9.55 12.76 -19.01
N VAL A 9 8.47 11.97 -18.88
CA VAL A 9 8.15 11.20 -17.67
C VAL A 9 8.47 9.73 -17.95
N ILE A 10 9.25 9.10 -17.08
CA ILE A 10 9.57 7.67 -17.15
C ILE A 10 8.70 6.93 -16.14
N GLY A 11 7.71 6.17 -16.63
CA GLY A 11 6.71 5.45 -15.87
C GLY A 11 5.34 6.11 -15.91
N ALA A 12 4.32 5.35 -16.37
CA ALA A 12 2.92 5.75 -16.40
C ALA A 12 2.12 5.21 -15.20
N GLY A 13 2.76 5.13 -14.03
CA GLY A 13 2.09 4.88 -12.76
C GLY A 13 1.39 6.12 -12.21
N SER A 14 0.88 6.04 -10.98
CA SER A 14 0.04 7.09 -10.36
C SER A 14 0.72 8.47 -10.33
N GLY A 15 1.98 8.53 -9.91
CA GLY A 15 2.76 9.77 -9.86
C GLY A 15 3.06 10.32 -11.25
N GLY A 16 3.54 9.46 -12.16
CA GLY A 16 3.91 9.84 -13.52
C GLY A 16 2.72 10.35 -14.34
N VAL A 17 1.59 9.65 -14.32
CA VAL A 17 0.36 10.08 -15.02
C VAL A 17 -0.16 11.41 -14.46
N ARG A 18 -0.11 11.59 -13.13
CA ARG A 18 -0.51 12.87 -12.52
C ARG A 18 0.40 14.00 -12.96
N ALA A 19 1.72 13.81 -12.86
CA ALA A 19 2.71 14.80 -13.26
C ALA A 19 2.56 15.18 -14.74
N ALA A 20 2.45 14.19 -15.63
CA ALA A 20 2.32 14.40 -17.06
C ALA A 20 1.07 15.23 -17.42
N ARG A 21 -0.09 14.83 -16.87
CA ARG A 21 -1.37 15.51 -17.14
C ARG A 21 -1.37 16.96 -16.64
N MET A 22 -0.87 17.19 -15.43
CA MET A 22 -0.84 18.54 -14.87
C MET A 22 0.16 19.42 -15.60
N SER A 23 1.34 18.91 -15.96
CA SER A 23 2.34 19.64 -16.74
C SER A 23 1.81 20.01 -18.13
N ALA A 24 1.18 19.07 -18.83
CA ALA A 24 0.53 19.34 -20.11
C ALA A 24 -0.61 20.36 -19.97
N GLY A 25 -1.40 20.29 -18.89
CA GLY A 25 -2.43 21.28 -18.56
C GLY A 25 -1.88 22.69 -18.30
N HIS A 26 -0.62 22.82 -17.90
CA HIS A 26 0.11 24.09 -17.79
C HIS A 26 0.77 24.52 -19.12
N GLY A 27 0.59 23.77 -20.19
CA GLY A 27 1.08 24.11 -21.53
C GLY A 27 2.41 23.48 -21.93
N ALA A 28 2.99 22.59 -21.07
CA ALA A 28 4.21 21.88 -21.40
C ALA A 28 3.97 20.80 -22.48
N LYS A 29 4.93 20.62 -23.38
CA LYS A 29 4.98 19.49 -24.31
C LYS A 29 5.55 18.27 -23.60
N VAL A 30 4.70 17.25 -23.36
CA VAL A 30 5.03 16.12 -22.50
C VAL A 30 5.01 14.80 -23.26
N ALA A 31 6.06 13.96 -23.04
CA ALA A 31 6.06 12.55 -23.37
C ALA A 31 6.07 11.71 -22.08
N VAL A 32 5.37 10.58 -22.08
CA VAL A 32 5.38 9.56 -21.03
C VAL A 32 5.86 8.26 -21.62
N ILE A 33 6.92 7.67 -21.06
CA ILE A 33 7.45 6.39 -21.50
C ILE A 33 7.03 5.32 -20.49
N GLU A 34 6.37 4.24 -20.97
CA GLU A 34 5.91 3.15 -20.13
C GLU A 34 6.37 1.81 -20.72
N GLY A 35 7.08 1.02 -19.92
CA GLY A 35 7.63 -0.27 -20.34
C GLY A 35 6.65 -1.43 -20.25
N ASP A 36 5.51 -1.24 -19.54
CA ASP A 36 4.51 -2.28 -19.33
C ASP A 36 3.09 -1.72 -19.58
N ARG A 37 2.25 -1.66 -18.56
CA ARG A 37 0.85 -1.23 -18.68
C ARG A 37 0.62 0.11 -17.98
N PRO A 38 0.04 1.12 -18.66
CA PRO A 38 -0.37 2.38 -18.04
C PRO A 38 -1.34 2.17 -16.87
N GLY A 39 -1.09 2.89 -15.76
CA GLY A 39 -1.76 2.69 -14.48
C GLY A 39 -0.79 2.20 -13.39
N GLY A 40 0.30 1.53 -13.82
CA GLY A 40 1.39 1.08 -12.94
C GLY A 40 0.93 0.12 -11.83
N THR A 41 1.73 0.01 -10.78
CA THR A 41 1.47 -0.93 -9.68
C THR A 41 0.06 -0.78 -9.10
N CYS A 42 -0.39 0.42 -8.79
CA CYS A 42 -1.68 0.63 -8.12
C CYS A 42 -2.86 0.06 -8.91
N VAL A 43 -2.94 0.33 -10.21
CA VAL A 43 -4.07 -0.06 -11.04
C VAL A 43 -3.96 -1.51 -11.50
N ILE A 44 -2.76 -1.95 -11.90
CA ILE A 44 -2.58 -3.22 -12.62
C ILE A 44 -2.22 -4.38 -11.67
N ARG A 45 -1.38 -4.15 -10.65
CA ARG A 45 -0.85 -5.22 -9.79
C ARG A 45 -0.69 -4.82 -8.32
N GLY A 46 -1.60 -3.98 -7.83
CA GLY A 46 -1.57 -3.49 -6.45
C GLY A 46 -2.94 -3.16 -5.91
N CYS A 47 -3.20 -1.88 -5.64
CA CYS A 47 -4.37 -1.40 -4.88
C CYS A 47 -5.71 -1.88 -5.46
N VAL A 48 -5.91 -1.75 -6.77
CA VAL A 48 -7.20 -2.10 -7.39
C VAL A 48 -7.44 -3.60 -7.40
N PRO A 49 -6.60 -4.45 -8.02
CA PRO A 49 -6.85 -5.87 -8.06
C PRO A 49 -6.88 -6.50 -6.67
N LYS A 50 -6.01 -6.07 -5.74
CA LYS A 50 -6.01 -6.52 -4.37
C LYS A 50 -7.34 -6.20 -3.67
N LYS A 51 -7.87 -4.98 -3.85
CA LYS A 51 -9.14 -4.58 -3.22
C LYS A 51 -10.33 -5.36 -3.77
N LEU A 52 -10.33 -5.68 -5.08
CA LEU A 52 -11.35 -6.54 -5.69
C LEU A 52 -11.32 -7.95 -5.10
N LEU A 53 -10.12 -8.56 -4.95
CA LEU A 53 -9.98 -9.87 -4.30
C LEU A 53 -10.41 -9.81 -2.83
N MET A 54 -10.09 -8.72 -2.13
CA MET A 54 -10.49 -8.49 -0.75
C MET A 54 -12.01 -8.45 -0.59
N TYR A 55 -12.72 -7.75 -1.46
CA TYR A 55 -14.19 -7.77 -1.47
C TYR A 55 -14.75 -9.17 -1.73
N GLY A 56 -14.20 -9.88 -2.74
CA GLY A 56 -14.60 -11.25 -3.03
C GLY A 56 -14.41 -12.19 -1.84
N SER A 57 -13.31 -12.04 -1.10
CA SER A 57 -12.98 -12.88 0.04
C SER A 57 -13.84 -12.60 1.29
N SER A 58 -14.53 -11.46 1.36
CA SER A 58 -15.38 -11.13 2.52
C SER A 58 -16.76 -11.82 2.50
N PHE A 59 -17.25 -12.21 1.31
CA PHE A 59 -18.60 -12.77 1.17
C PHE A 59 -18.83 -14.05 1.97
N SER A 60 -17.80 -14.89 2.17
CA SER A 60 -17.92 -16.10 3.00
C SER A 60 -18.26 -15.77 4.46
N ALA A 61 -17.60 -14.75 5.00
CA ALA A 61 -17.84 -14.28 6.35
C ALA A 61 -19.18 -13.54 6.48
N ASP A 62 -19.56 -12.74 5.48
CA ASP A 62 -20.85 -12.05 5.45
C ASP A 62 -22.03 -13.04 5.37
N ALA A 63 -21.88 -14.13 4.61
CA ALA A 63 -22.88 -15.20 4.56
C ALA A 63 -23.02 -15.93 5.90
N ALA A 64 -21.91 -16.18 6.60
CA ALA A 64 -21.94 -16.74 7.95
C ALA A 64 -22.63 -15.81 8.94
N ASP A 65 -22.38 -14.50 8.88
CA ASP A 65 -23.05 -13.51 9.72
C ASP A 65 -24.56 -13.44 9.47
N ALA A 66 -25.01 -13.65 8.23
CA ALA A 66 -26.38 -13.54 7.81
C ALA A 66 -27.31 -14.48 8.59
N ALA A 67 -26.80 -15.62 9.06
CA ALA A 67 -27.56 -16.58 9.87
C ALA A 67 -28.06 -15.97 11.20
N GLY A 68 -27.23 -15.14 11.84
CA GLY A 68 -27.61 -14.42 13.07
C GLY A 68 -28.74 -13.41 12.87
N TYR A 69 -28.94 -12.99 11.62
CA TYR A 69 -30.02 -12.07 11.20
C TYR A 69 -31.21 -12.79 10.57
N GLY A 70 -31.28 -14.13 10.70
CA GLY A 70 -32.41 -14.95 10.24
C GLY A 70 -32.36 -15.33 8.75
N TRP A 71 -31.24 -15.04 8.03
CA TRP A 71 -31.09 -15.44 6.65
C TRP A 71 -30.46 -16.84 6.53
N GLN A 72 -31.04 -17.67 5.67
CA GLN A 72 -30.43 -18.94 5.25
C GLN A 72 -29.72 -18.71 3.93
N VAL A 73 -28.40 -18.58 4.00
CA VAL A 73 -27.58 -18.31 2.84
C VAL A 73 -26.66 -19.51 2.58
N ASP A 74 -26.88 -20.17 1.44
CA ASP A 74 -25.95 -21.16 0.89
C ASP A 74 -25.13 -20.48 -0.20
N ILE A 75 -23.83 -20.24 0.06
CA ILE A 75 -22.92 -19.60 -0.90
C ILE A 75 -22.34 -20.58 -1.91
N GLY A 76 -22.59 -21.90 -1.76
CA GLY A 76 -22.05 -22.94 -2.65
C GLY A 76 -20.52 -22.91 -2.74
N GLY A 77 -19.99 -23.31 -3.91
CA GLY A 77 -18.57 -23.24 -4.22
C GLY A 77 -18.15 -21.87 -4.79
N HIS A 78 -16.88 -21.52 -4.62
CA HIS A 78 -16.30 -20.31 -5.23
C HIS A 78 -15.61 -20.64 -6.55
N ASP A 79 -15.97 -19.94 -7.63
CA ASP A 79 -15.31 -20.03 -8.93
C ASP A 79 -14.17 -18.99 -9.00
N TRP A 80 -12.96 -19.45 -8.69
CA TRP A 80 -11.75 -18.63 -8.74
C TRP A 80 -11.44 -18.12 -10.15
N SER A 81 -11.62 -18.97 -11.18
CA SER A 81 -11.34 -18.61 -12.57
C SER A 81 -12.24 -17.48 -13.04
N HIS A 82 -13.54 -17.52 -12.68
CA HIS A 82 -14.47 -16.44 -12.96
C HIS A 82 -14.00 -15.12 -12.32
N LEU A 83 -13.63 -15.14 -11.04
CA LEU A 83 -13.16 -13.94 -10.32
C LEU A 83 -11.92 -13.32 -10.98
N ILE A 84 -10.91 -14.15 -11.31
CA ILE A 84 -9.68 -13.66 -11.95
C ILE A 84 -9.99 -13.08 -13.34
N THR A 85 -10.86 -13.72 -14.12
CA THR A 85 -11.29 -13.23 -15.43
C THR A 85 -12.02 -11.89 -15.32
N ALA A 86 -12.98 -11.77 -14.41
CA ALA A 86 -13.74 -10.54 -14.19
C ALA A 86 -12.83 -9.40 -13.70
N LYS A 87 -11.91 -9.70 -12.77
CA LYS A 87 -10.90 -8.74 -12.30
C LYS A 87 -10.04 -8.25 -13.46
N ASN A 88 -9.52 -9.15 -14.30
CA ASN A 88 -8.65 -8.77 -15.41
C ASN A 88 -9.38 -7.89 -16.44
N ALA A 89 -10.64 -8.19 -16.75
CA ALA A 89 -11.46 -7.34 -17.61
C ALA A 89 -11.64 -5.92 -17.04
N GLU A 90 -11.79 -5.78 -15.71
CA GLU A 90 -11.83 -4.46 -15.07
C GLU A 90 -10.50 -3.73 -15.15
N LEU A 91 -9.36 -4.43 -14.98
CA LEU A 91 -8.03 -3.82 -15.13
C LEU A 91 -7.78 -3.33 -16.57
N ASP A 92 -8.20 -4.10 -17.57
CA ASP A 92 -8.10 -3.69 -18.99
C ASP A 92 -8.94 -2.42 -19.26
N ARG A 93 -10.14 -2.36 -18.70
CA ARG A 93 -10.99 -1.16 -18.77
C ARG A 93 -10.32 0.06 -18.14
N LEU A 94 -9.71 -0.11 -16.98
CA LEU A 94 -9.01 0.96 -16.26
C LEU A 94 -7.75 1.40 -16.99
N GLU A 95 -6.96 0.49 -17.55
CA GLU A 95 -5.81 0.84 -18.41
C GLU A 95 -6.26 1.72 -19.57
N GLY A 96 -7.35 1.36 -20.23
CA GLY A 96 -7.95 2.18 -21.30
C GLY A 96 -8.29 3.60 -20.84
N ILE A 97 -8.78 3.75 -19.59
CA ILE A 97 -9.02 5.06 -18.99
C ILE A 97 -7.72 5.84 -18.82
N TYR A 98 -6.65 5.21 -18.30
CA TYR A 98 -5.35 5.86 -18.10
C TYR A 98 -4.72 6.32 -19.42
N ARG A 99 -4.81 5.51 -20.49
CA ARG A 99 -4.41 5.90 -21.85
C ARG A 99 -5.18 7.13 -22.35
N ASN A 100 -6.49 7.12 -22.15
CA ASN A 100 -7.35 8.26 -22.52
C ASN A 100 -7.07 9.52 -21.69
N LEU A 101 -6.74 9.39 -20.42
CA LEU A 101 -6.36 10.52 -19.56
C LEU A 101 -5.10 11.23 -20.06
N LEU A 102 -4.07 10.47 -20.48
CA LEU A 102 -2.86 11.04 -21.07
C LEU A 102 -3.15 11.70 -22.43
N LYS A 103 -3.84 10.98 -23.32
CA LYS A 103 -4.24 11.49 -24.65
C LYS A 103 -5.04 12.79 -24.56
N ASN A 104 -6.06 12.83 -23.69
CA ASN A 104 -6.93 14.00 -23.54
C ASN A 104 -6.19 15.20 -22.92
N ALA A 105 -5.12 14.97 -22.15
CA ALA A 105 -4.25 16.02 -21.65
C ALA A 105 -3.24 16.52 -22.69
N GLY A 106 -3.10 15.85 -23.85
CA GLY A 106 -2.12 16.17 -24.87
C GLY A 106 -0.72 15.62 -24.59
N ALA A 107 -0.57 14.66 -23.66
CA ALA A 107 0.68 13.97 -23.40
C ALA A 107 0.85 12.77 -24.35
N GLU A 108 2.00 12.67 -25.01
CA GLU A 108 2.34 11.53 -25.88
C GLU A 108 2.71 10.31 -25.02
N LEU A 109 2.03 9.18 -25.18
CA LEU A 109 2.41 7.91 -24.56
C LEU A 109 3.30 7.13 -25.53
N ILE A 110 4.50 6.77 -25.07
CA ILE A 110 5.50 6.01 -25.81
C ILE A 110 5.71 4.68 -25.08
N GLU A 111 5.41 3.57 -25.74
CA GLU A 111 5.58 2.23 -25.17
C GLU A 111 7.03 1.75 -25.32
N GLY A 112 7.59 1.27 -24.23
CA GLY A 112 8.93 0.70 -24.18
C GLY A 112 9.68 1.06 -22.89
N TRP A 113 10.81 0.39 -22.70
CA TRP A 113 11.69 0.60 -21.54
C TRP A 113 12.62 1.76 -21.82
N ALA A 114 12.58 2.76 -20.94
CA ALA A 114 13.42 3.94 -21.01
C ALA A 114 14.78 3.69 -20.37
N ARG A 115 15.83 4.27 -20.97
CA ARG A 115 17.17 4.36 -20.40
C ARG A 115 17.67 5.80 -20.53
N LEU A 116 18.24 6.34 -19.47
CA LEU A 116 18.87 7.66 -19.50
C LEU A 116 20.19 7.58 -20.26
N THR A 117 20.39 8.47 -21.22
CA THR A 117 21.64 8.54 -22.03
C THR A 117 22.40 9.85 -21.80
N GLY A 118 21.83 10.75 -21.01
CA GLY A 118 22.41 12.01 -20.60
C GLY A 118 21.46 12.80 -19.71
N PRO A 119 21.89 13.94 -19.17
CA PRO A 119 21.07 14.74 -18.24
C PRO A 119 19.77 15.27 -18.86
N ASN A 120 19.68 15.32 -20.18
CA ASN A 120 18.52 15.78 -20.94
C ASN A 120 18.09 14.81 -22.06
N SER A 121 18.56 13.56 -22.03
CA SER A 121 18.31 12.59 -23.10
C SER A 121 17.95 11.22 -22.58
N VAL A 122 16.99 10.57 -23.26
CA VAL A 122 16.44 9.25 -22.95
C VAL A 122 16.38 8.42 -24.23
N SER A 123 16.78 7.16 -24.17
CA SER A 123 16.52 6.18 -25.24
C SER A 123 15.35 5.27 -24.89
N VAL A 124 14.56 4.90 -25.90
CA VAL A 124 13.51 3.90 -25.83
C VAL A 124 13.46 3.12 -27.15
N GLY A 125 13.83 1.84 -27.10
CA GLY A 125 14.12 1.09 -28.32
C GLY A 125 15.20 1.79 -29.14
N ASP A 126 14.93 2.01 -30.45
CA ASP A 126 15.83 2.70 -31.38
C ASP A 126 15.65 4.24 -31.38
N ARG A 127 14.73 4.77 -30.58
CA ARG A 127 14.47 6.22 -30.51
C ARG A 127 15.38 6.86 -29.44
N SER A 128 15.95 8.03 -29.80
CA SER A 128 16.60 8.94 -28.84
C SER A 128 15.75 10.20 -28.74
N LEU A 129 15.38 10.58 -27.51
CA LEU A 129 14.50 11.71 -27.20
C LEU A 129 15.19 12.68 -26.26
N THR A 130 14.90 13.98 -26.43
CA THR A 130 15.48 15.03 -25.58
C THR A 130 14.39 15.83 -24.86
N ALA A 131 14.68 16.24 -23.62
CA ALA A 131 13.77 17.10 -22.85
C ALA A 131 14.51 18.12 -21.98
N ALA A 132 13.84 19.24 -21.73
CA ALA A 132 14.33 20.21 -20.77
C ALA A 132 14.40 19.61 -19.35
N HIS A 133 13.40 18.80 -19.01
CA HIS A 133 13.30 18.10 -17.74
C HIS A 133 12.92 16.62 -17.93
N ILE A 134 13.44 15.77 -17.05
CA ILE A 134 13.12 14.34 -16.99
C ILE A 134 12.60 14.03 -15.59
N LEU A 135 11.44 13.39 -15.50
CA LEU A 135 10.85 12.93 -14.25
C LEU A 135 10.84 11.40 -14.19
N ILE A 136 11.54 10.83 -13.21
CA ILE A 136 11.56 9.39 -12.95
C ILE A 136 10.41 9.06 -12.00
N ALA A 137 9.50 8.18 -12.45
CA ALA A 137 8.33 7.74 -11.71
C ALA A 137 8.12 6.21 -11.86
N THR A 138 9.22 5.46 -11.83
CA THR A 138 9.28 4.02 -12.09
C THR A 138 8.78 3.16 -10.93
N GLY A 139 8.50 3.77 -9.78
CA GLY A 139 7.91 3.09 -8.63
C GLY A 139 8.85 2.10 -7.94
N GLY A 140 8.28 1.03 -7.40
CA GLY A 140 9.02 -0.03 -6.70
C GLY A 140 8.69 -1.42 -7.24
N THR A 141 9.56 -2.39 -6.96
CA THR A 141 9.40 -3.80 -7.34
C THR A 141 9.45 -4.70 -6.11
N PRO A 142 8.69 -5.83 -6.07
CA PRO A 142 8.82 -6.82 -5.00
C PRO A 142 10.23 -7.40 -4.93
N GLN A 143 10.68 -7.75 -3.72
CA GLN A 143 11.96 -8.42 -3.49
C GLN A 143 11.73 -9.82 -2.92
N ILE A 144 12.34 -10.84 -3.53
CA ILE A 144 12.41 -12.20 -2.98
C ILE A 144 13.76 -12.31 -2.25
N PRO A 145 13.78 -12.68 -0.95
CA PRO A 145 15.04 -12.84 -0.22
C PRO A 145 15.82 -14.05 -0.72
N ASP A 146 17.14 -13.96 -0.62
CA ASP A 146 18.05 -15.06 -0.97
C ASP A 146 18.03 -16.13 0.13
N VAL A 147 17.10 -17.07 -0.05
CA VAL A 147 16.93 -18.26 0.81
C VAL A 147 17.00 -19.51 -0.08
N PRO A 148 17.76 -20.55 0.30
CA PRO A 148 17.90 -21.74 -0.51
C PRO A 148 16.56 -22.32 -0.99
N GLY A 149 16.39 -22.46 -2.31
CA GLY A 149 15.20 -22.97 -2.96
C GLY A 149 14.00 -22.01 -3.03
N LEU A 150 14.02 -20.89 -2.33
CA LEU A 150 12.89 -19.94 -2.32
C LEU A 150 12.79 -19.15 -3.63
N VAL A 151 13.91 -18.68 -4.15
CA VAL A 151 13.96 -17.84 -5.37
C VAL A 151 13.38 -18.56 -6.58
N ASP A 152 13.54 -19.90 -6.63
CA ASP A 152 13.12 -20.72 -7.78
C ASP A 152 11.61 -21.00 -7.79
N CYS A 153 10.91 -20.85 -6.66
CA CYS A 153 9.52 -21.30 -6.52
C CYS A 153 8.57 -20.26 -5.90
N ALA A 154 9.09 -19.23 -5.22
CA ALA A 154 8.22 -18.23 -4.64
C ALA A 154 7.62 -17.30 -5.68
N ILE A 155 6.35 -17.01 -5.50
CA ILE A 155 5.65 -15.92 -6.19
C ILE A 155 5.75 -14.63 -5.37
N THR A 156 5.49 -13.51 -6.01
CA THR A 156 5.31 -12.21 -5.36
C THR A 156 3.84 -11.79 -5.36
N SER A 157 3.54 -10.57 -4.90
CA SER A 157 2.20 -9.99 -5.03
C SER A 157 1.73 -9.85 -6.47
N ASN A 158 2.65 -9.77 -7.44
CA ASN A 158 2.30 -9.66 -8.85
C ASN A 158 1.62 -10.95 -9.35
N GLU A 159 2.27 -12.09 -9.14
CA GLU A 159 1.77 -13.40 -9.58
C GLU A 159 0.59 -13.87 -8.71
N ALA A 160 0.58 -13.51 -7.41
CA ALA A 160 -0.50 -13.88 -6.50
C ALA A 160 -1.87 -13.29 -6.91
N LEU A 161 -1.88 -12.15 -7.60
CA LEU A 161 -3.09 -11.54 -8.15
C LEU A 161 -3.66 -12.27 -9.38
N ASP A 162 -2.86 -13.10 -10.04
CA ASP A 162 -3.21 -13.76 -11.32
C ASP A 162 -3.03 -15.28 -11.28
N LEU A 163 -3.03 -15.89 -10.08
CA LEU A 163 -2.94 -17.34 -9.96
C LEU A 163 -4.04 -18.03 -10.77
N PRO A 164 -3.69 -18.98 -11.65
CA PRO A 164 -4.66 -19.66 -12.52
C PRO A 164 -5.62 -20.56 -11.73
N ALA A 165 -5.19 -21.01 -10.56
CA ALA A 165 -5.99 -21.82 -9.65
C ALA A 165 -5.77 -21.37 -8.20
N LYS A 166 -6.81 -21.45 -7.39
CA LYS A 166 -6.73 -21.18 -5.95
C LYS A 166 -5.94 -22.31 -5.28
N PRO A 167 -4.85 -21.99 -4.52
CA PRO A 167 -4.09 -23.00 -3.79
C PRO A 167 -4.95 -23.57 -2.65
N ARG A 168 -4.64 -24.80 -2.20
CA ARG A 168 -5.24 -25.38 -1.00
C ARG A 168 -4.54 -24.85 0.25
N ARG A 169 -3.19 -24.69 0.19
CA ARG A 169 -2.36 -24.14 1.26
C ARG A 169 -1.35 -23.16 0.71
N ILE A 170 -1.21 -22.02 1.36
CA ILE A 170 -0.22 -20.99 1.03
C ILE A 170 0.63 -20.64 2.24
N VAL A 171 1.96 -20.51 2.03
CA VAL A 171 2.88 -19.90 2.98
C VAL A 171 3.22 -18.50 2.50
N ILE A 172 2.92 -17.49 3.30
CA ILE A 172 3.25 -16.09 3.02
C ILE A 172 4.42 -15.69 3.90
N TYR A 173 5.55 -15.32 3.29
CA TYR A 173 6.77 -14.92 3.98
C TYR A 173 6.87 -13.40 4.06
N GLY A 174 6.70 -12.86 5.27
CA GLY A 174 6.68 -11.43 5.57
C GLY A 174 5.54 -11.07 6.52
N ALA A 175 5.55 -9.86 7.06
CA ALA A 175 4.49 -9.35 7.94
C ALA A 175 4.23 -7.85 7.73
N GLY A 176 4.57 -7.30 6.57
CA GLY A 176 4.15 -5.99 6.13
C GLY A 176 2.68 -6.00 5.67
N TYR A 177 2.15 -4.82 5.33
CA TYR A 177 0.75 -4.67 4.92
C TYR A 177 0.35 -5.60 3.75
N ILE A 178 1.24 -5.80 2.76
CA ILE A 178 0.99 -6.72 1.63
C ILE A 178 0.78 -8.15 2.13
N ALA A 179 1.67 -8.63 3.02
CA ALA A 179 1.57 -9.98 3.55
C ALA A 179 0.24 -10.22 4.28
N LEU A 180 -0.18 -9.27 5.13
CA LEU A 180 -1.41 -9.39 5.91
C LEU A 180 -2.66 -9.31 5.04
N GLU A 181 -2.64 -8.44 4.04
CA GLU A 181 -3.74 -8.30 3.09
C GLU A 181 -3.95 -9.59 2.27
N PHE A 182 -2.87 -10.17 1.72
CA PHE A 182 -2.96 -11.43 1.00
C PHE A 182 -3.30 -12.61 1.92
N ALA A 183 -2.79 -12.62 3.16
CA ALA A 183 -3.20 -13.61 4.14
C ALA A 183 -4.72 -13.55 4.41
N SER A 184 -5.27 -12.35 4.58
CA SER A 184 -6.71 -12.15 4.74
C SER A 184 -7.51 -12.56 3.50
N ILE A 185 -7.00 -12.25 2.30
CA ILE A 185 -7.65 -12.60 1.03
C ILE A 185 -7.70 -14.12 0.87
N PHE A 186 -6.57 -14.81 0.94
CA PHE A 186 -6.54 -16.26 0.76
C PHE A 186 -7.33 -17.00 1.82
N ASN A 187 -7.19 -16.60 3.10
CA ASN A 187 -7.99 -17.17 4.18
C ASN A 187 -9.49 -16.99 3.97
N GLY A 188 -9.94 -15.80 3.53
CA GLY A 188 -11.35 -15.53 3.24
C GLY A 188 -11.91 -16.37 2.09
N PHE A 189 -11.08 -16.86 1.17
CA PHE A 189 -11.44 -17.84 0.15
C PHE A 189 -11.29 -19.31 0.62
N GLY A 190 -11.03 -19.55 1.91
CA GLY A 190 -10.91 -20.88 2.50
C GLY A 190 -9.58 -21.58 2.21
N VAL A 191 -8.53 -20.83 1.91
CA VAL A 191 -7.16 -21.36 1.76
C VAL A 191 -6.54 -21.54 3.15
N ASP A 192 -5.92 -22.69 3.40
CA ASP A 192 -5.09 -22.90 4.60
C ASP A 192 -3.87 -21.97 4.53
N THR A 193 -3.85 -20.95 5.39
CA THR A 193 -2.95 -19.81 5.25
C THR A 193 -1.99 -19.71 6.42
N HIS A 194 -0.70 -19.77 6.12
CA HIS A 194 0.40 -19.64 7.07
C HIS A 194 1.16 -18.32 6.82
N LEU A 195 1.35 -17.52 7.87
CA LEU A 195 2.12 -16.28 7.83
C LEU A 195 3.42 -16.45 8.62
N VAL A 196 4.58 -16.40 7.94
CA VAL A 196 5.90 -16.60 8.54
C VAL A 196 6.64 -15.27 8.62
N TYR A 197 7.08 -14.88 9.82
CA TYR A 197 7.78 -13.61 10.01
C TYR A 197 8.72 -13.60 11.23
N ARG A 198 9.81 -12.82 11.11
CA ARG A 198 10.90 -12.78 12.09
C ARG A 198 10.62 -12.02 13.38
N GLY A 199 9.65 -11.10 13.38
CA GLY A 199 9.30 -10.30 14.55
C GLY A 199 8.27 -10.98 15.44
N ASP A 200 8.06 -10.47 16.65
CA ASP A 200 7.04 -10.98 17.56
C ASP A 200 5.63 -10.59 17.12
N LEU A 201 5.49 -9.38 16.55
CA LEU A 201 4.22 -8.85 16.03
C LEU A 201 4.37 -8.42 14.57
N PRO A 202 3.30 -8.53 13.75
CA PRO A 202 3.29 -8.03 12.38
C PRO A 202 3.29 -6.50 12.33
N LEU A 203 3.30 -5.91 11.11
CA LEU A 203 3.19 -4.47 10.84
C LEU A 203 4.19 -3.60 11.59
N ARG A 204 5.49 -3.96 11.51
CA ARG A 204 6.54 -3.09 12.06
C ARG A 204 6.40 -1.66 11.56
N GLY A 205 6.48 -0.68 12.47
CA GLY A 205 6.30 0.75 12.18
C GLY A 205 4.86 1.25 12.42
N PHE A 206 3.92 0.36 12.74
CA PHE A 206 2.60 0.75 13.24
C PHE A 206 2.56 0.75 14.77
N ASP A 207 1.53 1.39 15.32
CA ASP A 207 1.30 1.45 16.77
C ASP A 207 1.28 0.04 17.40
N PRO A 208 1.94 -0.17 18.57
CA PRO A 208 2.04 -1.49 19.20
C PRO A 208 0.70 -2.15 19.52
N ASP A 209 -0.28 -1.41 20.02
CA ASP A 209 -1.61 -1.95 20.33
C ASP A 209 -2.33 -2.43 19.07
N LEU A 210 -2.25 -1.62 18.02
CA LEU A 210 -2.83 -1.96 16.72
C LEU A 210 -2.23 -3.25 16.15
N ARG A 211 -0.90 -3.44 16.29
CA ARG A 211 -0.19 -4.65 15.87
C ARG A 211 -0.64 -5.88 16.66
N ALA A 212 -0.85 -5.75 17.96
CA ALA A 212 -1.32 -6.84 18.83
C ALA A 212 -2.78 -7.21 18.51
N GLU A 213 -3.64 -6.20 18.30
CA GLU A 213 -5.05 -6.42 17.97
C GLU A 213 -5.22 -7.14 16.62
N ILE A 214 -4.47 -6.73 15.58
CA ILE A 214 -4.57 -7.40 14.28
C ILE A 214 -3.99 -8.82 14.31
N ALA A 215 -2.90 -9.07 15.06
CA ALA A 215 -2.37 -10.42 15.21
C ALA A 215 -3.43 -11.35 15.85
N THR A 216 -4.09 -10.86 16.92
CA THR A 216 -5.19 -11.58 17.57
C THR A 216 -6.35 -11.85 16.61
N ALA A 217 -6.76 -10.85 15.82
CA ALA A 217 -7.86 -10.99 14.88
C ALA A 217 -7.54 -11.98 13.74
N LEU A 218 -6.34 -11.92 13.16
CA LEU A 218 -5.91 -12.85 12.10
C LEU A 218 -5.86 -14.31 12.61
N ALA A 219 -5.28 -14.53 13.79
CA ALA A 219 -5.27 -15.85 14.42
C ALA A 219 -6.71 -16.35 14.71
N GLY A 220 -7.59 -15.47 15.21
CA GLY A 220 -9.00 -15.77 15.45
C GLY A 220 -9.79 -16.15 14.19
N ARG A 221 -9.31 -15.75 13.01
CA ARG A 221 -9.87 -16.14 11.71
C ARG A 221 -9.25 -17.43 11.14
N GLY A 222 -8.33 -18.06 11.86
CA GLY A 222 -7.72 -19.33 11.46
C GLY A 222 -6.45 -19.18 10.61
N ILE A 223 -5.87 -17.98 10.51
CA ILE A 223 -4.54 -17.81 9.91
C ILE A 223 -3.49 -18.27 10.90
N THR A 224 -2.62 -19.21 10.50
CA THR A 224 -1.54 -19.71 11.35
C THR A 224 -0.37 -18.74 11.33
N LEU A 225 -0.08 -18.12 12.49
CA LEU A 225 1.01 -17.16 12.63
C LEU A 225 2.28 -17.85 13.14
N HIS A 226 3.37 -17.79 12.38
CA HIS A 226 4.71 -18.26 12.78
C HIS A 226 5.59 -17.04 13.12
N ALA A 227 5.31 -16.44 14.28
CA ALA A 227 6.08 -15.29 14.80
C ALA A 227 7.49 -15.71 15.23
N GLY A 228 8.44 -14.78 15.23
CA GLY A 228 9.84 -15.03 15.61
C GLY A 228 10.57 -16.04 14.71
N THR A 229 10.06 -16.29 13.49
CA THR A 229 10.48 -17.39 12.64
C THR A 229 10.80 -16.91 11.23
N THR A 230 11.77 -17.56 10.58
CA THR A 230 12.12 -17.30 9.17
C THR A 230 12.06 -18.60 8.37
N ILE A 231 11.99 -18.49 7.04
CA ILE A 231 12.17 -19.64 6.16
C ILE A 231 13.68 -19.91 6.05
N SER A 232 14.12 -21.13 6.33
CA SER A 232 15.52 -21.58 6.23
C SER A 232 15.83 -22.17 4.85
N SER A 233 14.89 -22.92 4.29
CA SER A 233 15.02 -23.50 2.96
C SER A 233 13.66 -23.94 2.42
N VAL A 234 13.60 -24.12 1.11
CA VAL A 234 12.45 -24.70 0.42
C VAL A 234 12.97 -25.83 -0.46
N ALA A 235 12.25 -26.95 -0.47
CA ALA A 235 12.52 -28.10 -1.30
C ALA A 235 11.24 -28.60 -2.00
N PRO A 236 11.33 -29.36 -3.11
CA PRO A 236 10.18 -30.04 -3.66
C PRO A 236 9.54 -30.96 -2.59
N GLY A 237 8.22 -30.92 -2.46
CA GLY A 237 7.41 -31.78 -1.62
C GLY A 237 6.58 -32.74 -2.48
N ASP A 238 5.80 -33.64 -1.84
CA ASP A 238 4.99 -34.63 -2.54
C ASP A 238 3.93 -34.01 -3.46
N ASP A 239 3.29 -32.93 -2.99
CA ASP A 239 2.23 -32.18 -3.67
C ASP A 239 2.50 -30.66 -3.64
N GLY A 240 3.71 -30.22 -4.02
CA GLY A 240 4.09 -28.80 -4.00
C GLY A 240 5.47 -28.57 -3.40
N HIS A 241 5.55 -27.83 -2.29
CA HIS A 241 6.81 -27.40 -1.66
C HIS A 241 6.85 -27.74 -0.18
N ALA A 242 7.97 -28.28 0.28
CA ALA A 242 8.28 -28.43 1.70
C ALA A 242 9.07 -27.21 2.21
N VAL A 243 8.45 -26.39 3.03
CA VAL A 243 9.00 -25.15 3.58
C VAL A 243 9.57 -25.42 4.97
N THR A 244 10.89 -25.41 5.10
CA THR A 244 11.58 -25.60 6.38
C THR A 244 11.75 -24.24 7.08
N LEU A 245 11.29 -24.16 8.31
CA LEU A 245 11.40 -22.96 9.14
C LEU A 245 12.65 -22.99 10.04
N SER A 246 13.07 -21.83 10.52
CA SER A 246 14.27 -21.68 11.39
C SER A 246 14.18 -22.42 12.72
N ASN A 247 12.98 -22.76 13.17
CA ASN A 247 12.74 -23.59 14.37
C ASN A 247 12.75 -25.11 14.09
N GLY A 248 13.03 -25.51 12.85
CA GLY A 248 13.10 -26.91 12.41
C GLY A 248 11.76 -27.53 12.00
N SER A 249 10.64 -26.82 12.12
CA SER A 249 9.36 -27.31 11.60
C SER A 249 9.29 -27.22 10.07
N VAL A 250 8.48 -28.08 9.47
CA VAL A 250 8.25 -28.11 8.01
C VAL A 250 6.77 -27.89 7.73
N ILE A 251 6.46 -27.07 6.73
CA ILE A 251 5.12 -26.81 6.25
C ILE A 251 5.06 -27.23 4.77
N ASP A 252 4.15 -28.12 4.42
CA ASP A 252 3.84 -28.40 3.02
C ASP A 252 2.93 -27.32 2.47
N ALA A 253 3.23 -26.79 1.29
CA ALA A 253 2.48 -25.72 0.66
C ALA A 253 2.35 -25.90 -0.86
N ASP A 254 1.17 -25.58 -1.41
CA ASP A 254 0.99 -25.54 -2.87
C ASP A 254 1.64 -24.27 -3.44
N GLN A 255 1.68 -23.19 -2.67
CA GLN A 255 2.26 -21.91 -3.06
C GLN A 255 3.05 -21.26 -1.91
N ILE A 256 4.11 -20.55 -2.28
CA ILE A 256 4.88 -19.71 -1.35
C ILE A 256 4.89 -18.30 -1.92
N MET A 257 4.43 -17.32 -1.14
CA MET A 257 4.45 -15.91 -1.53
C MET A 257 5.50 -15.15 -0.73
N ALA A 258 6.47 -14.56 -1.41
CA ALA A 258 7.42 -13.63 -0.81
C ALA A 258 6.81 -12.22 -0.72
N ALA A 259 6.61 -11.74 0.50
CA ALA A 259 6.07 -10.42 0.82
C ALA A 259 6.95 -9.69 1.86
N THR A 260 8.27 -9.87 1.75
CA THR A 260 9.27 -9.38 2.70
C THR A 260 9.64 -7.91 2.51
N GLY A 261 9.23 -7.31 1.40
CA GLY A 261 9.43 -5.90 1.09
C GLY A 261 9.41 -5.59 -0.39
N ARG A 262 9.52 -4.29 -0.67
CA ARG A 262 9.68 -3.73 -2.02
C ARG A 262 10.93 -2.86 -2.03
N VAL A 263 11.58 -2.76 -3.17
CA VAL A 263 12.74 -1.90 -3.41
C VAL A 263 12.45 -0.92 -4.55
N PRO A 264 13.08 0.25 -4.57
CA PRO A 264 12.99 1.19 -5.67
C PRO A 264 13.33 0.57 -7.02
N ASN A 265 12.53 0.86 -8.05
CA ASN A 265 12.74 0.31 -9.40
C ASN A 265 13.67 1.23 -10.21
N THR A 266 14.96 1.15 -9.92
CA THR A 266 16.04 1.96 -10.55
C THR A 266 16.87 1.19 -11.56
N ALA A 267 16.66 -0.12 -11.66
CA ALA A 267 17.41 -1.00 -12.56
C ALA A 267 17.26 -0.56 -14.03
N GLY A 268 18.37 -0.54 -14.77
CA GLY A 268 18.39 -0.22 -16.20
C GLY A 268 18.33 1.28 -16.54
N LEU A 269 18.22 2.17 -15.54
CA LEU A 269 18.21 3.63 -15.76
C LEU A 269 19.62 4.24 -15.88
N ASP A 270 20.70 3.53 -15.51
CA ASP A 270 22.10 3.98 -15.53
C ASP A 270 22.37 5.28 -14.73
N LEU A 271 21.68 5.47 -13.63
CA LEU A 271 21.75 6.67 -12.79
C LEU A 271 23.15 7.04 -12.29
N PRO A 272 24.01 6.10 -11.82
CA PRO A 272 25.36 6.43 -11.39
C PRO A 272 26.24 7.01 -12.49
N ALA A 273 26.03 6.59 -13.76
CA ALA A 273 26.78 7.14 -14.90
C ALA A 273 26.46 8.62 -15.16
N LEU A 274 25.34 9.13 -14.64
CA LEU A 274 24.92 10.52 -14.71
C LEU A 274 25.23 11.33 -13.44
N GLY A 275 25.91 10.71 -12.45
CA GLY A 275 26.24 11.36 -11.18
C GLY A 275 25.06 11.40 -10.18
N ILE A 276 24.10 10.48 -10.32
CA ILE A 276 23.03 10.26 -9.35
C ILE A 276 23.37 9.02 -8.54
N ASP A 277 23.95 9.23 -7.36
CA ASP A 277 24.20 8.14 -6.41
C ASP A 277 22.91 7.68 -5.76
N LEU A 278 22.73 6.36 -5.71
CA LEU A 278 21.56 5.75 -5.07
C LEU A 278 21.76 5.64 -3.55
N GLY A 279 20.69 5.75 -2.80
CA GLY A 279 20.70 5.51 -1.38
C GLY A 279 20.80 4.01 -1.02
N PRO A 280 20.86 3.67 0.28
CA PRO A 280 21.19 2.32 0.76
C PRO A 280 20.17 1.24 0.39
N ARG A 281 18.93 1.62 0.04
CA ARG A 281 17.90 0.70 -0.44
C ARG A 281 17.73 0.72 -1.96
N GLY A 282 18.59 1.45 -2.68
CA GLY A 282 18.52 1.64 -4.11
C GLY A 282 17.59 2.79 -4.54
N GLU A 283 17.15 3.62 -3.59
CA GLU A 283 16.30 4.78 -3.85
C GLU A 283 17.09 5.92 -4.53
N ILE A 284 16.32 6.77 -5.25
CA ILE A 284 16.83 8.02 -5.80
C ILE A 284 16.69 9.12 -4.73
N PRO A 285 17.78 9.64 -4.16
CA PRO A 285 17.72 10.75 -3.22
C PRO A 285 17.21 12.01 -3.93
N VAL A 286 16.24 12.69 -3.30
CA VAL A 286 15.67 13.93 -3.82
C VAL A 286 15.48 14.94 -2.70
N ASP A 287 15.47 16.22 -3.07
CA ASP A 287 15.12 17.31 -2.17
C ASP A 287 13.58 17.44 -1.97
N ALA A 288 13.15 18.44 -1.20
CA ALA A 288 11.74 18.73 -0.93
C ALA A 288 10.93 19.08 -2.20
N ARG A 289 11.59 19.40 -3.32
CA ARG A 289 10.98 19.69 -4.62
C ARG A 289 11.10 18.54 -5.60
N SER A 290 11.48 17.37 -5.10
CA SER A 290 11.70 16.16 -5.90
C SER A 290 12.88 16.27 -6.90
N ALA A 291 13.82 17.21 -6.72
CA ALA A 291 15.01 17.37 -7.55
C ALA A 291 16.12 16.41 -7.09
N THR A 292 16.79 15.78 -8.05
CA THR A 292 18.00 14.98 -7.81
C THR A 292 19.26 15.86 -7.78
N SER A 293 20.45 15.24 -7.65
CA SER A 293 21.74 15.93 -7.82
C SER A 293 21.95 16.51 -9.22
N VAL A 294 21.21 16.05 -10.24
CA VAL A 294 21.26 16.55 -11.62
C VAL A 294 20.09 17.50 -11.86
N PRO A 295 20.34 18.79 -12.16
CA PRO A 295 19.29 19.83 -12.16
C PRO A 295 18.12 19.62 -13.12
N SER A 296 18.32 18.81 -14.18
CA SER A 296 17.27 18.49 -15.17
C SER A 296 16.49 17.22 -14.82
N ILE A 297 16.93 16.44 -13.81
CA ILE A 297 16.34 15.13 -13.44
C ILE A 297 15.67 15.21 -12.08
N PHE A 298 14.45 14.75 -12.05
CA PHE A 298 13.57 14.70 -10.87
C PHE A 298 13.07 13.27 -10.64
N ALA A 299 12.62 12.95 -9.41
CA ALA A 299 12.00 11.66 -9.13
C ALA A 299 10.83 11.81 -8.14
N VAL A 300 9.76 11.01 -8.33
CA VAL A 300 8.57 10.99 -7.45
C VAL A 300 8.06 9.57 -7.21
N GLY A 301 7.36 9.37 -6.12
CA GLY A 301 6.76 8.09 -5.73
C GLY A 301 7.76 7.10 -5.17
N ASP A 302 7.42 5.80 -5.21
CA ASP A 302 8.15 4.73 -4.50
C ASP A 302 9.63 4.60 -4.91
N VAL A 303 10.03 5.12 -6.07
CA VAL A 303 11.43 5.14 -6.49
C VAL A 303 12.30 6.03 -5.61
N THR A 304 11.69 6.94 -4.83
CA THR A 304 12.38 7.80 -3.85
C THR A 304 12.35 7.25 -2.42
N ASP A 305 11.61 6.17 -2.18
CA ASP A 305 11.45 5.45 -0.90
C ASP A 305 11.15 6.34 0.32
N ARG A 306 10.34 7.39 0.14
CA ARG A 306 9.89 8.29 1.22
C ARG A 306 8.65 7.72 1.91
N VAL A 307 7.46 7.87 1.31
CA VAL A 307 6.22 7.26 1.76
C VAL A 307 5.57 6.54 0.58
N ASN A 308 5.64 5.21 0.58
CA ASN A 308 5.28 4.36 -0.56
C ASN A 308 3.76 4.15 -0.63
N LEU A 309 3.02 5.23 -0.89
CA LEU A 309 1.56 5.26 -1.03
C LEU A 309 1.14 5.97 -2.32
N THR A 310 0.15 5.43 -3.00
CA THR A 310 -0.42 6.00 -4.24
C THR A 310 -0.83 7.48 -4.09
N PRO A 311 -1.55 7.92 -3.03
CA PRO A 311 -1.90 9.32 -2.87
C PRO A 311 -0.70 10.25 -2.71
N VAL A 312 0.38 9.77 -2.08
CA VAL A 312 1.63 10.53 -1.93
C VAL A 312 2.30 10.72 -3.28
N ALA A 313 2.48 9.65 -4.06
CA ALA A 313 3.03 9.76 -5.42
C ALA A 313 2.21 10.71 -6.31
N ILE A 314 0.86 10.69 -6.18
CA ILE A 314 -0.04 11.62 -6.87
C ILE A 314 0.20 13.06 -6.42
N ALA A 315 0.32 13.31 -5.12
CA ALA A 315 0.56 14.64 -4.56
C ALA A 315 1.93 15.19 -5.00
N GLU A 316 2.97 14.35 -4.96
CA GLU A 316 4.31 14.70 -5.42
C GLU A 316 4.35 15.03 -6.90
N GLY A 317 3.73 14.20 -7.76
CA GLY A 317 3.64 14.46 -9.19
C GLY A 317 2.86 15.76 -9.53
N HIS A 318 1.82 16.07 -8.75
CA HIS A 318 1.08 17.33 -8.89
C HIS A 318 1.91 18.53 -8.45
N ALA A 319 2.57 18.43 -7.28
CA ALA A 319 3.43 19.50 -6.77
C ALA A 319 4.61 19.80 -7.70
N PHE A 320 5.22 18.74 -8.29
CA PHE A 320 6.23 18.88 -9.33
C PHE A 320 5.70 19.69 -10.52
N ALA A 321 4.55 19.33 -11.08
CA ALA A 321 3.98 20.00 -12.24
C ALA A 321 3.63 21.47 -11.95
N ASP A 322 2.99 21.77 -10.83
CA ASP A 322 2.68 23.14 -10.39
C ASP A 322 3.94 23.98 -10.23
N THR A 323 5.02 23.39 -9.68
CA THR A 323 6.30 24.07 -9.43
C THR A 323 7.03 24.37 -10.74
N MET A 324 7.12 23.39 -11.64
CA MET A 324 7.96 23.48 -12.85
C MET A 324 7.26 24.23 -14.00
N PHE A 325 5.94 24.08 -14.12
CA PHE A 325 5.19 24.59 -15.27
C PHE A 325 4.02 25.49 -14.91
N GLY A 326 3.52 25.40 -13.67
CA GLY A 326 2.34 26.15 -13.22
C GLY A 326 2.64 27.51 -12.58
N GLY A 327 3.92 27.87 -12.38
CA GLY A 327 4.31 29.11 -11.69
C GLY A 327 3.88 29.15 -10.19
N ARG A 328 3.58 28.00 -9.59
CA ARG A 328 3.11 27.85 -8.20
C ARG A 328 4.00 26.88 -7.43
N PRO A 329 5.16 27.34 -6.89
CA PRO A 329 6.06 26.49 -6.14
C PRO A 329 5.36 25.80 -4.96
N ARG A 330 5.45 24.47 -4.90
CA ARG A 330 4.85 23.63 -3.85
C ARG A 330 5.80 22.52 -3.43
N THR A 331 5.67 22.15 -2.16
CA THR A 331 6.23 20.93 -1.58
C THR A 331 5.12 20.06 -1.02
N VAL A 332 5.38 18.78 -0.84
CA VAL A 332 4.44 17.84 -0.21
C VAL A 332 4.96 17.55 1.19
N SER A 333 4.11 17.71 2.21
CA SER A 333 4.40 17.17 3.54
C SER A 333 4.16 15.66 3.52
N HIS A 334 5.07 14.94 4.15
CA HIS A 334 4.96 13.50 4.37
C HIS A 334 4.54 13.18 5.82
N ASP A 335 4.22 14.22 6.62
CA ASP A 335 3.74 14.09 7.98
C ASP A 335 2.25 13.76 7.99
N ASN A 336 1.83 12.97 8.98
CA ASN A 336 0.43 12.63 9.23
C ASN A 336 -0.33 12.12 7.99
N VAL A 337 0.34 11.32 7.14
CA VAL A 337 -0.31 10.72 5.97
C VAL A 337 -1.25 9.62 6.43
N PRO A 338 -2.58 9.76 6.23
CA PRO A 338 -3.51 8.71 6.60
C PRO A 338 -3.26 7.45 5.75
N SER A 339 -3.31 6.30 6.38
CA SER A 339 -3.09 5.02 5.73
C SER A 339 -4.09 3.96 6.19
N ALA A 340 -4.31 2.95 5.34
CA ALA A 340 -5.13 1.81 5.67
C ALA A 340 -4.45 0.51 5.23
N VAL A 341 -4.64 -0.55 6.01
CA VAL A 341 -4.32 -1.91 5.63
C VAL A 341 -5.62 -2.68 5.48
N PHE A 342 -5.84 -3.19 4.28
CA PHE A 342 -7.13 -3.83 3.92
C PHE A 342 -7.11 -5.31 4.29
N THR A 343 -6.88 -5.57 5.56
CA THR A 343 -7.06 -6.88 6.20
C THR A 343 -8.52 -7.14 6.53
N GLN A 344 -8.80 -8.29 7.11
CA GLN A 344 -10.09 -8.61 7.75
C GLN A 344 -9.83 -8.94 9.22
N PRO A 345 -10.17 -8.01 10.16
CA PRO A 345 -10.74 -6.66 9.96
C PRO A 345 -9.72 -5.67 9.37
N PRO A 346 -10.18 -4.60 8.71
CA PRO A 346 -9.28 -3.56 8.19
C PRO A 346 -8.68 -2.70 9.30
N ILE A 347 -7.56 -2.05 8.96
CA ILE A 347 -6.82 -1.13 9.82
C ILE A 347 -6.86 0.25 9.19
N GLY A 348 -6.95 1.29 10.03
CA GLY A 348 -6.73 2.68 9.65
C GLY A 348 -5.80 3.35 10.64
N SER A 349 -4.93 4.24 10.15
CA SER A 349 -3.93 4.93 10.97
C SER A 349 -3.61 6.30 10.40
N VAL A 350 -3.43 7.28 11.28
CA VAL A 350 -2.86 8.59 10.97
C VAL A 350 -2.01 9.05 12.15
N GLY A 351 -0.85 9.65 11.85
CA GLY A 351 0.12 10.08 12.86
C GLY A 351 1.00 8.94 13.38
N PRO A 352 1.93 9.25 14.32
CA PRO A 352 2.90 8.32 14.88
C PRO A 352 2.26 7.28 15.80
N GLY A 353 2.94 6.13 15.98
CA GLY A 353 2.63 5.19 17.07
C GLY A 353 2.99 5.78 18.43
N GLU A 354 2.55 5.14 19.52
CA GLU A 354 2.68 5.68 20.87
C GLU A 354 4.13 5.97 21.28
N ASP A 355 5.05 5.04 21.02
CA ASP A 355 6.47 5.23 21.38
C ASP A 355 7.08 6.40 20.60
N GLU A 356 6.83 6.46 19.29
CA GLU A 356 7.27 7.56 18.43
C GLU A 356 6.64 8.90 18.84
N ALA A 357 5.37 8.91 19.23
CA ALA A 357 4.69 10.11 19.73
C ALA A 357 5.35 10.63 21.00
N ARG A 358 5.76 9.75 21.93
CA ARG A 358 6.52 10.14 23.13
C ARG A 358 7.87 10.75 22.79
N ASP A 359 8.56 10.18 21.81
CA ASP A 359 9.85 10.71 21.36
C ASP A 359 9.71 12.08 20.68
N MET A 360 8.64 12.28 19.91
CA MET A 360 8.40 13.53 19.15
C MET A 360 7.84 14.66 20.01
N PHE A 361 6.90 14.36 20.93
CA PHE A 361 6.08 15.34 21.63
C PHE A 361 6.33 15.37 23.15
N GLY A 362 7.08 14.42 23.70
CA GLY A 362 7.32 14.26 25.13
C GLY A 362 6.11 13.65 25.85
N GLU A 363 5.45 14.43 26.72
CA GLU A 363 4.29 13.93 27.46
C GLU A 363 3.06 13.82 26.58
N ILE A 364 2.46 12.62 26.56
CA ILE A 364 1.25 12.33 25.81
C ILE A 364 0.18 11.70 26.70
N THR A 365 -1.08 11.95 26.35
CA THR A 365 -2.25 11.29 26.94
C THR A 365 -2.86 10.36 25.91
N VAL A 366 -3.12 9.10 26.30
CA VAL A 366 -3.63 8.05 25.41
C VAL A 366 -5.06 7.69 25.79
N PHE A 367 -5.94 7.61 24.82
CA PHE A 367 -7.31 7.15 24.96
C PHE A 367 -7.53 5.90 24.12
N THR A 368 -8.20 4.88 24.66
CA THR A 368 -8.50 3.66 23.93
C THR A 368 -9.96 3.23 24.17
N SER A 369 -10.55 2.61 23.15
CA SER A 369 -11.85 1.95 23.25
C SER A 369 -11.79 0.61 22.55
N LYS A 370 -12.36 -0.45 23.18
CA LYS A 370 -12.41 -1.80 22.60
C LYS A 370 -13.79 -2.39 22.85
N PHE A 371 -14.53 -2.70 21.77
CA PHE A 371 -15.92 -3.13 21.84
C PHE A 371 -16.28 -4.12 20.73
N ASN A 372 -17.44 -4.73 20.82
CA ASN A 372 -18.00 -5.53 19.73
C ASN A 372 -18.64 -4.60 18.70
N ALA A 373 -18.27 -4.74 17.41
CA ALA A 373 -19.02 -4.09 16.35
C ALA A 373 -20.50 -4.51 16.42
N MET A 374 -21.40 -3.56 16.24
CA MET A 374 -22.85 -3.81 16.37
C MET A 374 -23.33 -4.95 15.45
N LYS A 375 -22.80 -5.04 14.23
CA LYS A 375 -23.07 -6.14 13.30
C LYS A 375 -22.75 -7.51 13.90
N ASN A 376 -21.71 -7.59 14.75
CA ASN A 376 -21.26 -8.85 15.35
C ASN A 376 -22.11 -9.30 16.54
N SER A 377 -22.97 -8.45 17.09
CA SER A 377 -23.78 -8.77 18.27
C SER A 377 -24.82 -9.89 18.00
N LEU A 378 -25.38 -9.95 16.79
CA LEU A 378 -26.35 -10.99 16.42
C LEU A 378 -25.68 -12.16 15.67
N SER A 379 -24.61 -11.92 14.92
CA SER A 379 -23.88 -12.98 14.21
C SER A 379 -23.07 -13.89 15.13
N GLY A 380 -22.78 -13.43 16.37
CA GLY A 380 -21.96 -14.16 17.33
C GLY A 380 -20.46 -14.11 17.02
N ARG A 381 -20.01 -13.29 16.07
CA ARG A 381 -18.59 -13.10 15.76
C ARG A 381 -17.90 -12.40 16.93
N SER A 382 -16.78 -12.97 17.40
CA SER A 382 -16.05 -12.48 18.56
C SER A 382 -15.06 -11.34 18.26
N GLU A 383 -14.89 -10.99 16.97
CA GLU A 383 -13.97 -9.97 16.49
C GLU A 383 -14.32 -8.60 17.07
N LYS A 384 -13.31 -7.93 17.65
CA LYS A 384 -13.45 -6.62 18.30
C LYS A 384 -13.08 -5.48 17.35
N THR A 385 -13.73 -4.36 17.57
CA THR A 385 -13.23 -3.05 17.11
C THR A 385 -12.34 -2.48 18.19
N PHE A 386 -11.18 -1.96 17.79
CA PHE A 386 -10.25 -1.23 18.66
C PHE A 386 -9.99 0.15 18.07
N MET A 387 -10.01 1.16 18.93
CA MET A 387 -9.74 2.55 18.58
C MET A 387 -8.80 3.19 19.59
N LYS A 388 -7.93 4.08 19.13
CA LYS A 388 -6.94 4.78 19.94
C LYS A 388 -6.76 6.20 19.44
N LEU A 389 -6.71 7.16 20.38
CA LEU A 389 -6.25 8.54 20.18
C LEU A 389 -4.99 8.77 21.00
N ILE A 390 -4.04 9.49 20.42
CA ILE A 390 -2.85 9.97 21.10
C ILE A 390 -2.88 11.51 21.07
N VAL A 391 -2.78 12.12 22.25
CA VAL A 391 -2.91 13.55 22.47
C VAL A 391 -1.61 14.07 23.06
N GLU A 392 -1.04 15.12 22.48
CA GLU A 392 0.06 15.88 23.09
C GLU A 392 -0.48 16.63 24.31
N THR A 393 0.00 16.28 25.51
CA THR A 393 -0.57 16.79 26.78
C THR A 393 -0.46 18.33 26.89
N ALA A 394 0.64 18.91 26.41
CA ALA A 394 0.90 20.33 26.54
C ALA A 394 -0.02 21.22 25.68
N SER A 395 -0.40 20.77 24.47
CA SER A 395 -1.19 21.55 23.51
C SER A 395 -2.62 21.05 23.35
N ASP A 396 -2.98 19.94 23.99
CA ASP A 396 -4.25 19.22 23.79
C ASP A 396 -4.48 18.75 22.33
N ARG A 397 -3.47 18.80 21.44
CA ARG A 397 -3.62 18.38 20.04
C ARG A 397 -3.70 16.88 19.93
N VAL A 398 -4.66 16.39 19.14
CA VAL A 398 -4.68 14.99 18.70
C VAL A 398 -3.59 14.81 17.63
N VAL A 399 -2.51 14.10 18.00
CA VAL A 399 -1.34 13.90 17.15
C VAL A 399 -1.39 12.58 16.39
N ALA A 400 -2.20 11.62 16.86
CA ALA A 400 -2.43 10.36 16.14
C ALA A 400 -3.80 9.76 16.44
N ALA A 401 -4.30 8.98 15.49
CA ALA A 401 -5.49 8.16 15.64
C ALA A 401 -5.29 6.82 14.92
N HIS A 402 -5.72 5.72 15.57
CA HIS A 402 -5.56 4.36 15.08
C HIS A 402 -6.85 3.57 15.28
N MET A 403 -7.15 2.67 14.33
CA MET A 403 -8.34 1.81 14.40
C MET A 403 -8.07 0.44 13.78
N VAL A 404 -8.58 -0.60 14.43
CA VAL A 404 -8.80 -1.93 13.84
C VAL A 404 -10.29 -2.21 13.91
N GLY A 405 -10.94 -2.47 12.79
CA GLY A 405 -12.37 -2.75 12.77
C GLY A 405 -13.03 -2.41 11.43
N PRO A 406 -14.31 -2.75 11.26
CA PRO A 406 -15.06 -2.42 10.06
C PRO A 406 -14.95 -0.93 9.70
N ASP A 407 -14.82 -0.64 8.40
CA ASP A 407 -14.76 0.72 7.85
C ASP A 407 -13.59 1.59 8.33
N ALA A 408 -12.55 0.98 8.96
CA ALA A 408 -11.41 1.73 9.52
C ALA A 408 -10.76 2.68 8.51
N GLY A 409 -10.60 2.28 7.24
CA GLY A 409 -10.02 3.15 6.20
C GLY A 409 -10.90 4.36 5.88
N GLU A 410 -12.21 4.18 5.80
CA GLU A 410 -13.18 5.25 5.50
C GLU A 410 -13.28 6.24 6.67
N ILE A 411 -13.35 5.73 7.90
CA ILE A 411 -13.40 6.54 9.13
C ILE A 411 -12.10 7.34 9.27
N MET A 412 -10.96 6.66 9.11
CA MET A 412 -9.66 7.29 9.29
C MET A 412 -9.35 8.37 8.26
N GLN A 413 -9.93 8.29 7.04
CA GLN A 413 -9.83 9.38 6.07
C GLN A 413 -10.44 10.67 6.60
N GLY A 414 -11.58 10.61 7.29
CA GLY A 414 -12.20 11.78 7.90
C GLY A 414 -11.42 12.29 9.12
N ILE A 415 -10.99 11.39 10.01
CA ILE A 415 -10.17 11.73 11.19
C ILE A 415 -8.82 12.32 10.78
N GLY A 416 -8.22 11.83 9.69
CA GLY A 416 -6.98 12.37 9.15
C GLY A 416 -7.06 13.85 8.80
N VAL A 417 -8.21 14.34 8.33
CA VAL A 417 -8.43 15.77 8.08
C VAL A 417 -8.35 16.56 9.39
N ALA A 418 -8.98 16.07 10.46
CA ALA A 418 -8.95 16.72 11.77
C ALA A 418 -7.52 16.77 12.35
N VAL A 419 -6.78 15.64 12.29
CA VAL A 419 -5.40 15.57 12.77
C VAL A 419 -4.49 16.53 11.99
N VAL A 420 -4.58 16.56 10.67
CA VAL A 420 -3.79 17.48 9.81
C VAL A 420 -4.16 18.94 10.08
N ALA A 421 -5.43 19.24 10.36
CA ALA A 421 -5.89 20.58 10.74
C ALA A 421 -5.44 20.99 12.15
N GLY A 422 -4.88 20.06 12.95
CA GLY A 422 -4.40 20.32 14.30
C GLY A 422 -5.52 20.40 15.35
N ALA A 423 -6.62 19.67 15.13
CA ALA A 423 -7.74 19.59 16.07
C ALA A 423 -7.28 19.11 17.46
N THR A 424 -7.85 19.68 18.49
CA THR A 424 -7.57 19.36 19.89
C THR A 424 -8.50 18.24 20.39
N LYS A 425 -8.14 17.64 21.54
CA LYS A 425 -9.03 16.68 22.20
C LYS A 425 -10.34 17.36 22.63
N ALA A 426 -10.26 18.62 23.03
CA ALA A 426 -11.43 19.42 23.32
C ALA A 426 -12.37 19.60 22.12
N ASP A 427 -11.83 19.74 20.89
CA ASP A 427 -12.63 19.78 19.65
C ASP A 427 -13.31 18.44 19.39
N PHE A 428 -12.61 17.33 19.57
CA PHE A 428 -13.19 16.00 19.49
C PHE A 428 -14.33 15.83 20.52
N ASP A 429 -14.10 16.27 21.76
CA ASP A 429 -15.07 16.16 22.84
C ASP A 429 -16.31 17.04 22.65
N ALA A 430 -16.16 18.17 21.98
CA ALA A 430 -17.25 19.08 21.66
C ALA A 430 -18.07 18.62 20.41
N THR A 431 -17.49 17.72 19.61
CA THR A 431 -18.16 17.23 18.41
C THR A 431 -19.27 16.23 18.78
N ILE A 432 -20.48 16.45 18.23
CA ILE A 432 -21.60 15.52 18.43
C ILE A 432 -21.42 14.30 17.54
N GLY A 433 -21.43 13.10 18.16
CA GLY A 433 -21.30 11.84 17.44
C GLY A 433 -22.51 11.51 16.56
N ILE A 434 -22.29 10.76 15.51
CA ILE A 434 -23.37 10.18 14.69
C ILE A 434 -23.77 8.84 15.32
N HIS A 435 -24.94 8.78 15.93
CA HIS A 435 -25.43 7.58 16.60
C HIS A 435 -26.45 6.80 15.73
N PRO A 436 -26.36 5.44 15.65
CA PRO A 436 -25.29 4.61 16.20
C PRO A 436 -24.23 4.29 15.13
N THR A 437 -22.99 4.69 15.34
CA THR A 437 -21.85 4.35 14.47
C THR A 437 -20.62 3.98 15.31
N ALA A 438 -19.69 3.21 14.74
CA ALA A 438 -18.41 2.96 15.41
C ALA A 438 -17.58 4.25 15.53
N ALA A 439 -17.68 5.15 14.55
CA ALA A 439 -16.89 6.39 14.51
C ALA A 439 -17.16 7.35 15.69
N GLU A 440 -18.36 7.29 16.31
CA GLU A 440 -18.69 8.13 17.45
C GLU A 440 -17.78 7.90 18.65
N GLU A 441 -17.14 6.73 18.76
CA GLU A 441 -16.18 6.45 19.85
C GLU A 441 -15.01 7.44 19.85
N PHE A 442 -14.56 7.92 18.69
CA PHE A 442 -13.50 8.93 18.62
C PHE A 442 -13.87 10.24 19.31
N VAL A 443 -15.16 10.57 19.41
CA VAL A 443 -15.66 11.79 20.06
C VAL A 443 -16.31 11.52 21.42
N THR A 444 -16.30 10.26 21.87
CA THR A 444 -16.89 9.88 23.18
C THR A 444 -15.86 9.34 24.18
N MET A 445 -14.63 9.04 23.77
CA MET A 445 -13.55 8.64 24.69
C MET A 445 -13.18 9.78 25.64
N ARG A 446 -13.49 9.64 26.94
CA ARG A 446 -13.26 10.68 27.97
C ARG A 446 -12.22 10.29 29.01
N THR A 447 -12.01 8.99 29.21
CA THR A 447 -11.10 8.47 30.23
C THR A 447 -9.78 8.10 29.58
N PRO A 448 -8.67 8.74 29.97
CA PRO A 448 -7.35 8.31 29.56
C PRO A 448 -7.08 6.86 29.96
N ARG A 449 -6.26 6.19 29.20
CA ARG A 449 -5.67 4.90 29.60
C ARG A 449 -4.60 5.14 30.66
N ASP A 450 -4.61 4.33 31.72
CA ASP A 450 -3.61 4.34 32.81
C ASP A 450 -2.20 3.98 32.31
#